data_70aa6254fca9301de49c76e5d5924f0f
#
_entry.id   70aa6254fca9301de49c76e5d5924f0f
#
_cell.length_a   1.000
_cell.length_b   1.000
_cell.length_c   1.000
_cell.angle_alpha   90.00
_cell.angle_beta   90.00
_cell.angle_gamma   90.00
#
_symmetry.space_group_name_H-M   'P 1'
#
loop_
_entity.id
_entity.type
_entity.pdbx_description
1 polymer ?
#
loop_
_entity_poly.entity_id
_entity_poly.type
_entity_poly.pdbx_seq_one_letter_code
_entity_poly.pdbx_strand_id
1 'polypeptide(L)'
;MFWQEETSKDQFQVPDEIVDLVFSIDCRELPVDHGYELSYALRKALPWIAEDMRIGVHTVHTAGSQNGWERPEHGTEDRILLSRRTKLTVRVPGEHTDRLQQALNGVTLDVGGCPLTVGRGKPKPLSKQTTLFSRFVVARQENDENAFLHWAARELDKMDIHVRKALCGKTLSVTTAEDSLLTRSLMLADLTLEEALRLQQ
;
A
#
# COMPACT_ATOMS: atom_id res chain seq x y z
N MET A 1 1.10 0.69 46.15
CA MET A 1 2.17 1.20 45.26
C MET A 1 1.56 1.29 43.90
N PHE A 2 1.16 2.50 43.48
CA PHE A 2 0.51 2.72 42.17
C PHE A 2 1.62 3.07 41.18
N TRP A 3 1.66 2.39 40.06
CA TRP A 3 2.48 2.75 38.92
C TRP A 3 1.85 3.98 38.27
N GLN A 4 2.50 5.14 38.35
CA GLN A 4 2.20 6.26 37.47
C GLN A 4 3.04 6.08 36.20
N GLU A 5 2.37 5.81 35.10
CA GLU A 5 2.98 5.98 33.80
C GLU A 5 3.26 7.47 33.59
N GLU A 6 4.53 7.85 33.55
CA GLU A 6 4.93 9.16 33.08
C GLU A 6 4.54 9.26 31.60
N THR A 7 3.41 9.89 31.36
CA THR A 7 3.01 10.31 30.02
C THR A 7 4.00 11.39 29.57
N SER A 8 5.07 10.96 28.90
CA SER A 8 5.97 11.85 28.18
C SER A 8 5.14 12.63 27.16
N LYS A 9 5.00 13.92 27.40
CA LYS A 9 4.16 14.85 26.59
C LYS A 9 4.80 15.28 25.27
N ASP A 10 5.86 14.68 24.84
CA ASP A 10 6.37 14.86 23.49
C ASP A 10 5.74 13.80 22.56
N GLN A 11 4.44 13.99 22.30
CA GLN A 11 3.81 13.26 21.21
C GLN A 11 4.39 13.80 19.91
N PHE A 12 5.30 13.08 19.31
CA PHE A 12 5.72 13.34 17.95
C PHE A 12 4.47 13.43 17.05
N GLN A 13 4.26 14.61 16.45
CA GLN A 13 3.19 14.79 15.48
C GLN A 13 3.69 14.25 14.14
N VAL A 14 2.94 13.31 13.56
CA VAL A 14 3.17 12.87 12.18
C VAL A 14 2.94 14.08 11.28
N PRO A 15 3.91 14.46 10.42
CA PRO A 15 3.70 15.54 9.48
C PRO A 15 2.47 15.28 8.60
N ASP A 16 1.60 16.27 8.45
CA ASP A 16 0.40 16.19 7.59
C ASP A 16 0.73 16.41 6.10
N GLU A 17 2.02 16.40 5.76
CA GLU A 17 2.48 16.61 4.38
C GLU A 17 2.03 15.50 3.45
N ILE A 18 2.01 14.27 3.95
CA ILE A 18 1.51 13.08 3.23
C ILE A 18 0.45 12.39 4.08
N VAL A 19 -0.67 12.05 3.47
CA VAL A 19 -1.79 11.37 4.14
C VAL A 19 -2.32 10.22 3.29
N ASP A 20 -2.95 9.25 3.94
CA ASP A 20 -3.73 8.22 3.28
C ASP A 20 -5.18 8.68 3.15
N LEU A 21 -5.68 8.88 1.93
CA LEU A 21 -7.09 9.16 1.69
C LEU A 21 -7.83 7.85 1.50
N VAL A 22 -8.68 7.50 2.47
CA VAL A 22 -9.37 6.21 2.57
C VAL A 22 -10.81 6.36 2.12
N PHE A 23 -11.15 5.75 0.97
CA PHE A 23 -12.47 5.79 0.36
C PHE A 23 -13.30 4.56 0.71
N SER A 24 -14.59 4.76 0.93
CA SER A 24 -15.54 3.67 0.80
C SER A 24 -15.65 3.25 -0.67
N ILE A 25 -15.86 1.97 -0.91
CA ILE A 25 -16.09 1.46 -2.27
C ILE A 25 -17.32 0.56 -2.30
N ASP A 26 -17.99 0.58 -3.44
CA ASP A 26 -19.00 -0.40 -3.81
C ASP A 26 -18.46 -1.21 -4.98
N CYS A 27 -18.05 -2.44 -4.68
CA CYS A 27 -17.50 -3.40 -5.62
C CYS A 27 -17.66 -4.79 -5.02
N ARG A 28 -18.14 -5.73 -5.82
CA ARG A 28 -18.39 -7.10 -5.36
C ARG A 28 -17.14 -7.96 -5.37
N GLU A 29 -16.33 -7.81 -6.41
CA GLU A 29 -15.16 -8.62 -6.65
C GLU A 29 -14.12 -7.87 -7.47
N LEU A 30 -12.86 -8.27 -7.36
CA LEU A 30 -11.74 -7.77 -8.16
C LEU A 30 -10.87 -8.94 -8.63
N PRO A 31 -10.11 -8.79 -9.72
CA PRO A 31 -9.05 -9.74 -10.03
C PRO A 31 -8.07 -9.87 -8.86
N VAL A 32 -7.54 -11.05 -8.62
CA VAL A 32 -6.54 -11.28 -7.56
C VAL A 32 -5.34 -10.37 -7.77
N ASP A 33 -4.86 -10.25 -9.01
CA ASP A 33 -3.79 -9.33 -9.40
C ASP A 33 -4.38 -8.08 -10.07
N HIS A 34 -4.97 -7.21 -9.25
CA HIS A 34 -5.66 -5.99 -9.71
C HIS A 34 -4.81 -4.73 -9.62
N GLY A 35 -3.57 -4.83 -9.16
CA GLY A 35 -2.74 -3.65 -8.88
C GLY A 35 -2.52 -2.77 -10.10
N TYR A 36 -2.18 -3.37 -11.23
CA TYR A 36 -2.01 -2.65 -12.49
C TYR A 36 -3.34 -2.06 -12.99
N GLU A 37 -4.41 -2.87 -13.06
CA GLU A 37 -5.71 -2.45 -13.56
C GLU A 37 -6.31 -1.30 -12.73
N LEU A 38 -6.16 -1.38 -11.41
CA LEU A 38 -6.60 -0.31 -10.49
C LEU A 38 -5.82 0.99 -10.74
N SER A 39 -4.50 0.89 -10.84
CA SER A 39 -3.64 2.04 -11.12
C SER A 39 -3.94 2.66 -12.50
N TYR A 40 -4.17 1.82 -13.49
CA TYR A 40 -4.54 2.25 -14.84
C TYR A 40 -5.90 2.96 -14.85
N ALA A 41 -6.92 2.37 -14.21
CA ALA A 41 -8.26 2.96 -14.14
C ALA A 41 -8.25 4.33 -13.44
N LEU A 42 -7.48 4.45 -12.33
CA LEU A 42 -7.32 5.71 -11.61
C LEU A 42 -6.61 6.77 -12.47
N ARG A 43 -5.53 6.42 -13.15
CA ARG A 43 -4.79 7.35 -14.04
C ARG A 43 -5.63 7.77 -15.25
N LYS A 44 -6.44 6.87 -15.76
CA LYS A 44 -7.38 7.20 -16.86
C LYS A 44 -8.46 8.19 -16.40
N ALA A 45 -8.99 8.01 -15.19
CA ALA A 45 -9.99 8.91 -14.62
C ALA A 45 -9.38 10.26 -14.20
N LEU A 46 -8.17 10.25 -13.68
CA LEU A 46 -7.45 11.39 -13.12
C LEU A 46 -6.00 11.43 -13.62
N PRO A 47 -5.74 11.90 -14.84
CA PRO A 47 -4.39 11.89 -15.42
C PRO A 47 -3.33 12.59 -14.56
N TRP A 48 -3.71 13.62 -13.83
CA TRP A 48 -2.79 14.40 -12.99
C TRP A 48 -2.15 13.61 -11.83
N ILE A 49 -2.73 12.49 -11.39
CA ILE A 49 -2.12 11.65 -10.35
C ILE A 49 -0.83 10.95 -10.82
N ALA A 50 -0.61 10.87 -12.13
CA ALA A 50 0.63 10.33 -12.68
C ALA A 50 1.76 11.37 -12.75
N GLU A 51 1.44 12.64 -12.55
CA GLU A 51 2.40 13.74 -12.63
C GLU A 51 3.15 13.96 -11.30
N ASP A 52 2.58 13.50 -10.18
CA ASP A 52 3.19 13.61 -8.85
C ASP A 52 3.61 12.22 -8.34
N MET A 53 4.92 11.99 -8.29
CA MET A 53 5.50 10.72 -7.84
C MET A 53 5.25 10.41 -6.34
N ARG A 54 4.81 11.38 -5.56
CA ARG A 54 4.43 11.20 -4.15
C ARG A 54 3.06 10.55 -3.99
N ILE A 55 2.29 10.42 -5.08
CA ILE A 55 0.97 9.79 -5.05
C ILE A 55 1.13 8.27 -5.21
N GLY A 56 0.65 7.53 -4.22
CA GLY A 56 0.68 6.07 -4.20
C GLY A 56 -0.71 5.45 -4.14
N VAL A 57 -0.95 4.43 -4.94
CA VAL A 57 -2.19 3.65 -4.90
C VAL A 57 -1.95 2.34 -4.18
N HIS A 58 -2.67 2.12 -3.08
CA HIS A 58 -2.60 0.84 -2.37
C HIS A 58 -3.46 -0.21 -3.08
N THR A 59 -2.96 -1.43 -3.17
CA THR A 59 -3.80 -2.56 -3.59
C THR A 59 -4.95 -2.75 -2.59
N VAL A 60 -6.11 -3.13 -3.10
CA VAL A 60 -7.30 -3.37 -2.28
C VAL A 60 -7.11 -4.67 -1.50
N HIS A 61 -7.19 -4.58 -0.18
CA HIS A 61 -7.06 -5.73 0.70
C HIS A 61 -8.43 -6.20 1.19
N THR A 62 -8.68 -7.50 1.08
CA THR A 62 -9.79 -8.14 1.78
C THR A 62 -9.37 -8.45 3.21
N ALA A 63 -10.23 -8.16 4.18
CA ALA A 63 -10.08 -8.73 5.51
C ALA A 63 -10.15 -10.26 5.36
N GLY A 64 -9.08 -10.96 5.71
CA GLY A 64 -9.04 -12.42 5.61
C GLY A 64 -10.22 -13.04 6.32
N SER A 65 -10.89 -14.00 5.66
CA SER A 65 -11.80 -14.90 6.35
C SER A 65 -11.00 -15.70 7.38
N GLN A 66 -11.64 -16.19 8.44
CA GLN A 66 -11.00 -16.94 9.53
C GLN A 66 -10.24 -18.20 9.09
N ASN A 67 -10.28 -18.56 7.81
CA ASN A 67 -9.68 -19.75 7.23
C ASN A 67 -8.28 -19.54 6.65
N GLY A 68 -7.58 -18.51 7.08
CA GLY A 68 -6.20 -18.26 6.63
C GLY A 68 -6.13 -17.50 5.30
N TRP A 69 -4.96 -17.03 5.02
CA TRP A 69 -4.58 -16.24 3.87
C TRP A 69 -4.35 -17.12 2.62
N GLU A 70 -5.26 -18.00 2.30
CA GLU A 70 -5.21 -18.68 1.02
C GLU A 70 -5.67 -17.69 -0.05
N ARG A 71 -4.71 -16.97 -0.59
CA ARG A 71 -4.88 -16.32 -1.87
C ARG A 71 -4.93 -17.46 -2.90
N PRO A 72 -5.94 -17.48 -3.80
CA PRO A 72 -5.94 -18.44 -4.89
C PRO A 72 -4.56 -18.44 -5.57
N GLU A 73 -3.96 -19.60 -5.73
CA GLU A 73 -2.69 -19.73 -6.43
C GLU A 73 -2.95 -19.42 -7.90
N HIS A 74 -2.53 -18.21 -8.32
CA HIS A 74 -2.29 -17.80 -9.69
C HIS A 74 -3.14 -18.40 -10.83
N GLY A 75 -4.30 -17.78 -11.06
CA GLY A 75 -4.95 -17.76 -12.35
C GLY A 75 -5.35 -16.32 -12.67
N THR A 76 -5.15 -15.85 -13.89
CA THR A 76 -5.58 -14.54 -14.34
C THR A 76 -7.08 -14.33 -14.26
N GLU A 77 -7.84 -15.41 -14.07
CA GLU A 77 -9.29 -15.42 -13.92
C GLU A 77 -9.77 -15.44 -12.46
N ASP A 78 -8.87 -15.66 -11.49
CA ASP A 78 -9.23 -15.74 -10.08
C ASP A 78 -9.62 -14.36 -9.54
N ARG A 79 -10.74 -14.34 -8.81
CA ARG A 79 -11.32 -13.12 -8.24
C ARG A 79 -11.33 -13.17 -6.72
N ILE A 80 -11.05 -12.05 -6.11
CA ILE A 80 -11.23 -11.85 -4.67
C ILE A 80 -12.61 -11.24 -4.42
N LEU A 81 -13.39 -11.85 -3.53
CA LEU A 81 -14.67 -11.30 -3.09
C LEU A 81 -14.44 -10.20 -2.06
N LEU A 82 -15.08 -9.07 -2.27
CA LEU A 82 -14.94 -7.90 -1.41
C LEU A 82 -16.08 -7.81 -0.42
N SER A 83 -15.77 -7.38 0.80
CA SER A 83 -16.76 -7.06 1.81
C SER A 83 -17.13 -5.57 1.75
N ARG A 84 -18.27 -5.19 2.31
CA ARG A 84 -18.66 -3.76 2.47
C ARG A 84 -17.69 -2.95 3.32
N ARG A 85 -16.78 -3.59 4.07
CA ARG A 85 -15.75 -2.95 4.88
C ARG A 85 -14.48 -2.66 4.09
N THR A 86 -14.33 -3.24 2.92
CA THR A 86 -13.18 -3.03 2.04
C THR A 86 -13.08 -1.56 1.63
N LYS A 87 -11.86 -1.05 1.53
CA LYS A 87 -11.56 0.35 1.23
C LYS A 87 -10.56 0.45 0.10
N LEU A 88 -10.68 1.52 -0.67
CA LEU A 88 -9.62 2.00 -1.55
C LEU A 88 -8.82 3.04 -0.77
N THR A 89 -7.50 2.90 -0.76
CA THR A 89 -6.60 3.86 -0.13
C THR A 89 -5.67 4.43 -1.18
N VAL A 90 -5.60 5.76 -1.23
CA VAL A 90 -4.66 6.49 -2.07
C VAL A 90 -3.84 7.40 -1.17
N ARG A 91 -2.52 7.24 -1.20
CA ARG A 91 -1.57 8.09 -0.49
C ARG A 91 -1.31 9.33 -1.31
N VAL A 92 -1.45 10.50 -0.70
CA VAL A 92 -1.32 11.78 -1.41
C VAL A 92 -0.70 12.85 -0.50
N PRO A 93 -0.03 13.87 -1.09
CA PRO A 93 0.25 15.09 -0.39
C PRO A 93 -1.03 15.74 0.13
N GLY A 94 -0.97 16.33 1.32
CA GLY A 94 -2.11 16.95 1.99
C GLY A 94 -2.82 18.00 1.12
N GLU A 95 -2.06 18.72 0.32
CA GLU A 95 -2.55 19.72 -0.65
C GLU A 95 -3.47 19.15 -1.74
N HIS A 96 -3.35 17.86 -2.04
CA HIS A 96 -4.18 17.18 -3.05
C HIS A 96 -5.42 16.49 -2.48
N THR A 97 -5.58 16.49 -1.16
CA THR A 97 -6.66 15.75 -0.48
C THR A 97 -8.05 16.16 -0.98
N ASP A 98 -8.37 17.46 -0.96
CA ASP A 98 -9.68 17.96 -1.37
C ASP A 98 -9.94 17.72 -2.85
N ARG A 99 -8.94 17.97 -3.68
CA ARG A 99 -9.02 17.76 -5.14
C ARG A 99 -9.31 16.29 -5.45
N LEU A 100 -8.58 15.36 -4.83
CA LEU A 100 -8.75 13.92 -5.05
C LEU A 100 -10.11 13.44 -4.53
N GLN A 101 -10.53 13.92 -3.36
CA GLN A 101 -11.81 13.54 -2.75
C GLN A 101 -12.99 13.98 -3.61
N GLN A 102 -12.97 15.21 -4.12
CA GLN A 102 -14.02 15.72 -5.01
C GLN A 102 -14.03 14.99 -6.35
N ALA A 103 -12.86 14.71 -6.91
CA ALA A 103 -12.74 14.11 -8.24
C ALA A 103 -13.12 12.62 -8.25
N LEU A 104 -12.94 11.87 -7.15
CA LEU A 104 -13.26 10.43 -7.10
C LEU A 104 -14.65 10.12 -6.55
N ASN A 105 -15.27 11.02 -5.79
CA ASN A 105 -16.54 10.72 -5.15
C ASN A 105 -17.65 10.47 -6.17
N GLY A 106 -18.24 9.27 -6.17
CA GLY A 106 -19.29 8.83 -7.08
C GLY A 106 -18.78 8.31 -8.44
N VAL A 107 -17.47 8.32 -8.67
CA VAL A 107 -16.88 7.79 -9.91
C VAL A 107 -16.88 6.27 -9.88
N THR A 108 -17.24 5.65 -10.99
CA THR A 108 -17.11 4.21 -11.20
C THR A 108 -15.91 3.93 -12.10
N LEU A 109 -14.94 3.21 -11.55
CA LEU A 109 -13.73 2.75 -12.21
C LEU A 109 -13.97 1.35 -12.78
N ASP A 110 -13.44 1.07 -13.95
CA ASP A 110 -13.37 -0.30 -14.47
C ASP A 110 -12.00 -0.90 -14.12
N VAL A 111 -12.01 -1.87 -13.22
CA VAL A 111 -10.80 -2.53 -12.73
C VAL A 111 -10.78 -3.97 -13.24
N GLY A 112 -10.18 -4.18 -14.41
CA GLY A 112 -10.12 -5.51 -15.03
C GLY A 112 -11.49 -6.12 -15.30
N GLY A 113 -12.43 -5.31 -15.83
CA GLY A 113 -13.80 -5.72 -16.10
C GLY A 113 -14.72 -5.72 -14.86
N CYS A 114 -14.22 -5.29 -13.70
CA CYS A 114 -15.01 -5.19 -12.47
C CYS A 114 -15.35 -3.72 -12.18
N PRO A 115 -16.63 -3.33 -12.15
CA PRO A 115 -17.03 -1.97 -11.80
C PRO A 115 -16.78 -1.72 -10.29
N LEU A 116 -15.99 -0.70 -9.99
CA LEU A 116 -15.70 -0.23 -8.65
C LEU A 116 -16.17 1.21 -8.50
N THR A 117 -17.24 1.42 -7.74
CA THR A 117 -17.75 2.76 -7.47
C THR A 117 -17.09 3.30 -6.21
N VAL A 118 -16.46 4.47 -6.34
CA VAL A 118 -15.77 5.15 -5.26
C VAL A 118 -16.75 6.05 -4.50
N GLY A 119 -16.86 5.86 -3.21
CA GLY A 119 -17.68 6.70 -2.33
C GLY A 119 -16.86 7.79 -1.63
N ARG A 120 -17.35 8.22 -0.48
CA ARG A 120 -16.66 9.28 0.30
C ARG A 120 -15.30 8.83 0.80
N GLY A 121 -14.31 9.71 0.64
CA GLY A 121 -12.98 9.60 1.22
C GLY A 121 -12.88 10.31 2.57
N LYS A 122 -11.95 9.81 3.41
CA LYS A 122 -11.56 10.47 4.66
C LYS A 122 -10.04 10.45 4.77
N PRO A 123 -9.40 11.57 5.11
CA PRO A 123 -7.97 11.58 5.36
C PRO A 123 -7.66 10.79 6.63
N LYS A 124 -6.56 10.06 6.59
CA LYS A 124 -6.01 9.30 7.69
C LYS A 124 -4.51 9.59 7.75
N PRO A 125 -3.97 10.00 8.90
CA PRO A 125 -2.54 10.20 9.05
C PRO A 125 -1.79 8.88 8.85
N LEU A 126 -0.52 8.98 8.47
CA LEU A 126 0.37 7.83 8.32
C LEU A 126 0.50 7.06 9.62
N SER A 127 0.81 5.78 9.51
CA SER A 127 0.95 4.89 10.67
C SER A 127 2.18 5.27 11.50
N LYS A 128 2.05 5.24 12.83
CA LYS A 128 3.17 5.38 13.78
C LYS A 128 3.83 4.05 14.13
N GLN A 129 3.48 2.98 13.46
CA GLN A 129 4.08 1.68 13.72
C GLN A 129 5.53 1.64 13.23
N THR A 130 6.39 1.08 14.07
CA THR A 130 7.83 0.90 13.79
C THR A 130 8.14 -0.44 13.11
N THR A 131 7.10 -1.20 12.79
CA THR A 131 7.16 -2.38 11.93
C THR A 131 6.32 -2.10 10.70
N LEU A 132 6.95 -2.14 9.54
CA LEU A 132 6.32 -1.91 8.24
C LEU A 132 6.37 -3.17 7.39
N PHE A 133 5.35 -3.33 6.56
CA PHE A 133 5.23 -4.45 5.65
C PHE A 133 4.87 -3.94 4.25
N SER A 134 5.67 -4.31 3.27
CA SER A 134 5.34 -4.15 1.85
C SER A 134 5.09 -5.53 1.24
N ARG A 135 3.96 -5.66 0.54
CA ARG A 135 3.60 -6.92 -0.11
C ARG A 135 4.41 -7.17 -1.38
N PHE A 136 4.70 -6.10 -2.12
CA PHE A 136 5.32 -6.17 -3.44
C PHE A 136 6.51 -5.22 -3.50
N VAL A 137 7.70 -5.75 -3.32
CA VAL A 137 8.96 -5.06 -3.57
C VAL A 137 9.59 -5.70 -4.79
N VAL A 138 9.85 -4.92 -5.83
CA VAL A 138 10.41 -5.43 -7.10
C VAL A 138 11.78 -6.06 -6.84
N ALA A 139 11.89 -7.35 -7.11
CA ALA A 139 13.13 -8.12 -6.99
C ALA A 139 13.81 -8.14 -8.37
N ARG A 140 14.72 -7.20 -8.61
CA ARG A 140 15.26 -6.96 -9.97
C ARG A 140 15.85 -8.18 -10.64
N GLN A 141 16.60 -9.03 -10.12
CA GLN A 141 17.15 -10.27 -10.71
C GLN A 141 17.50 -11.29 -9.64
N GLU A 142 17.15 -11.03 -8.40
CA GLU A 142 17.65 -11.76 -7.27
C GLU A 142 16.57 -12.75 -6.81
N ASN A 143 16.63 -13.97 -7.35
CA ASN A 143 15.76 -15.07 -6.94
C ASN A 143 16.13 -15.60 -5.54
N ASP A 144 17.35 -15.33 -5.08
CA ASP A 144 17.83 -15.73 -3.76
C ASP A 144 17.38 -14.76 -2.66
N GLU A 145 16.92 -15.32 -1.55
CA GLU A 145 16.40 -14.56 -0.42
C GLU A 145 17.48 -13.67 0.23
N ASN A 146 18.68 -14.22 0.42
CA ASN A 146 19.77 -13.48 1.04
C ASN A 146 20.25 -12.34 0.15
N ALA A 147 20.37 -12.59 -1.16
CA ALA A 147 20.74 -11.56 -2.12
C ALA A 147 19.72 -10.44 -2.15
N PHE A 148 18.42 -10.76 -2.12
CA PHE A 148 17.33 -9.77 -2.03
C PHE A 148 17.42 -8.93 -0.74
N LEU A 149 17.61 -9.57 0.42
CA LEU A 149 17.71 -8.84 1.71
C LEU A 149 18.94 -7.93 1.74
N HIS A 150 20.10 -8.38 1.22
CA HIS A 150 21.29 -7.54 1.13
C HIS A 150 21.10 -6.36 0.17
N TRP A 151 20.43 -6.58 -0.96
CA TRP A 151 20.09 -5.51 -1.88
C TRP A 151 19.13 -4.50 -1.21
N ALA A 152 18.06 -4.97 -0.60
CA ALA A 152 17.09 -4.12 0.09
C ALA A 152 17.76 -3.28 1.20
N ALA A 153 18.64 -3.89 2.01
CA ALA A 153 19.38 -3.16 3.03
C ALA A 153 20.23 -2.02 2.44
N ARG A 154 20.94 -2.27 1.32
CA ARG A 154 21.73 -1.24 0.65
C ARG A 154 20.87 -0.11 0.07
N GLU A 155 19.70 -0.42 -0.48
CA GLU A 155 18.78 0.63 -0.97
C GLU A 155 18.22 1.47 0.17
N LEU A 156 17.91 0.84 1.31
CA LEU A 156 17.44 1.53 2.51
C LEU A 156 18.54 2.40 3.16
N ASP A 157 19.78 1.94 3.17
CA ASP A 157 20.91 2.75 3.65
C ASP A 157 21.09 4.04 2.84
N LYS A 158 20.84 4.03 1.53
CA LYS A 158 20.85 5.25 0.69
C LYS A 158 19.78 6.26 1.09
N MET A 159 18.73 5.79 1.74
CA MET A 159 17.64 6.61 2.28
C MET A 159 17.88 6.99 3.75
N ASP A 160 19.08 6.70 4.28
CA ASP A 160 19.41 6.90 5.70
C ASP A 160 18.48 6.12 6.64
N ILE A 161 18.16 4.88 6.25
CA ILE A 161 17.34 3.94 7.02
C ILE A 161 18.16 2.72 7.35
N HIS A 162 18.47 2.54 8.62
CA HIS A 162 19.31 1.45 9.10
C HIS A 162 18.49 0.22 9.47
N VAL A 163 18.57 -0.80 8.62
CA VAL A 163 17.82 -2.04 8.82
C VAL A 163 18.39 -2.83 10.00
N ARG A 164 17.58 -3.00 11.05
CA ARG A 164 17.92 -3.81 12.24
C ARG A 164 17.38 -5.23 12.12
N LYS A 165 16.18 -5.33 11.54
CA LYS A 165 15.50 -6.61 11.37
C LYS A 165 14.65 -6.60 10.11
N ALA A 166 14.92 -7.53 9.20
CA ALA A 166 14.18 -7.70 7.97
C ALA A 166 13.82 -9.17 7.74
N LEU A 167 12.65 -9.40 7.18
CA LEU A 167 12.21 -10.70 6.69
C LEU A 167 11.59 -10.51 5.31
N CYS A 168 11.85 -11.42 4.39
CA CYS A 168 11.18 -11.44 3.10
C CYS A 168 10.39 -12.73 2.89
N GLY A 169 9.38 -12.64 2.04
CA GLY A 169 8.56 -13.78 1.66
C GLY A 169 9.02 -14.39 0.34
N LYS A 170 8.23 -15.33 -0.15
CA LYS A 170 8.44 -16.00 -1.44
C LYS A 170 8.36 -14.98 -2.59
N THR A 171 9.00 -15.33 -3.70
CA THR A 171 8.86 -14.59 -4.96
C THR A 171 7.43 -14.73 -5.50
N LEU A 172 6.86 -13.62 -5.91
CA LEU A 172 5.54 -13.51 -6.52
C LEU A 172 5.67 -12.76 -7.84
N SER A 173 4.93 -13.18 -8.86
CA SER A 173 4.80 -12.43 -10.11
C SER A 173 3.62 -11.47 -10.00
N VAL A 174 3.80 -10.24 -10.47
CA VAL A 174 2.75 -9.21 -10.56
C VAL A 174 2.66 -8.76 -12.00
N THR A 175 1.46 -8.78 -12.55
CA THR A 175 1.20 -8.40 -13.95
C THR A 175 1.29 -6.88 -14.12
N THR A 176 1.90 -6.46 -15.23
CA THR A 176 1.93 -5.07 -15.71
C THR A 176 1.31 -4.98 -17.10
N ALA A 177 1.38 -3.81 -17.76
CA ALA A 177 0.84 -3.64 -19.11
C ALA A 177 1.49 -4.54 -20.17
N GLU A 178 2.79 -4.71 -20.07
CA GLU A 178 3.61 -5.31 -21.14
C GLU A 178 4.28 -6.61 -20.68
N ASP A 179 4.43 -6.80 -19.36
CA ASP A 179 5.22 -7.90 -18.82
C ASP A 179 4.76 -8.24 -17.38
N SER A 180 5.49 -9.12 -16.74
CA SER A 180 5.34 -9.43 -15.32
C SER A 180 6.59 -9.07 -14.54
N LEU A 181 6.41 -8.49 -13.35
CA LEU A 181 7.49 -8.16 -12.44
C LEU A 181 7.61 -9.22 -11.35
N LEU A 182 8.81 -9.70 -11.12
CA LEU A 182 9.10 -10.51 -9.95
C LEU A 182 9.17 -9.61 -8.72
N THR A 183 8.43 -9.97 -7.69
CA THR A 183 8.35 -9.22 -6.44
C THR A 183 8.52 -10.15 -5.25
N ARG A 184 8.92 -9.59 -4.12
CA ARG A 184 8.90 -10.26 -2.81
C ARG A 184 8.19 -9.37 -1.80
N SER A 185 7.55 -9.97 -0.82
CA SER A 185 7.12 -9.21 0.34
C SER A 185 8.33 -8.91 1.23
N LEU A 186 8.32 -7.74 1.87
CA LEU A 186 9.37 -7.30 2.78
C LEU A 186 8.73 -6.76 4.06
N MET A 187 9.17 -7.27 5.19
CA MET A 187 8.85 -6.76 6.51
C MET A 187 10.12 -6.18 7.14
N LEU A 188 10.01 -4.95 7.61
CA LEU A 188 11.05 -4.26 8.37
C LEU A 188 10.53 -4.04 9.78
N ALA A 189 11.30 -4.43 10.78
CA ALA A 189 10.94 -4.24 12.18
C ALA A 189 12.04 -3.49 12.94
N ASP A 190 11.69 -3.02 14.13
CA ASP A 190 12.57 -2.24 15.00
C ASP A 190 13.09 -0.93 14.35
N LEU A 191 12.28 -0.34 13.48
CA LEU A 191 12.55 0.99 12.91
C LEU A 191 12.34 2.06 14.00
N THR A 192 13.05 3.18 13.87
CA THR A 192 12.66 4.39 14.59
C THR A 192 11.37 4.94 13.98
N LEU A 193 10.65 5.78 14.74
CA LEU A 193 9.44 6.43 14.21
C LEU A 193 9.76 7.29 12.98
N GLU A 194 10.88 7.99 12.99
CA GLU A 194 11.33 8.81 11.88
C GLU A 194 11.62 7.98 10.63
N GLU A 195 12.38 6.88 10.75
CA GLU A 195 12.65 5.94 9.66
C GLU A 195 11.34 5.36 9.10
N ALA A 196 10.41 4.97 9.99
CA ALA A 196 9.12 4.42 9.57
C ALA A 196 8.25 5.44 8.82
N LEU A 197 8.28 6.72 9.21
CA LEU A 197 7.56 7.78 8.50
C LEU A 197 8.23 8.12 7.18
N ARG A 198 9.56 8.19 7.14
CA ARG A 198 10.33 8.43 5.90
C ARG A 198 10.05 7.37 4.84
N LEU A 199 9.89 6.10 5.24
CA LEU A 199 9.51 5.01 4.33
C LEU A 199 8.06 5.09 3.83
N GLN A 200 7.21 5.81 4.51
CA GLN A 200 5.81 5.96 4.15
C GLN A 200 5.55 7.22 3.29
N GLN A 201 6.49 8.12 3.21
CA GLN A 201 6.44 9.35 2.41
C GLN A 201 7.06 9.16 1.03
#